data_42ced1a4b6d2c8d068b1e3e21e365f47
#
_entry.id   42ced1a4b6d2c8d068b1e3e21e365f47
#
_cell.length_a   1.000
_cell.length_b   1.000
_cell.length_c   1.000
_cell.angle_alpha   90.00
_cell.angle_beta   90.00
_cell.angle_gamma   90.00
#
_symmetry.space_group_name_H-M   'P 1'
#
loop_
_entity.id
_entity.type
_entity.pdbx_description
1 polymer ?
#
loop_
_entity_poly.entity_id
_entity_poly.type
_entity_poly.pdbx_seq_one_letter_code
_entity_poly.pdbx_strand_id
1 'polypeptide(L)'
;MARPPKFDYDSDDFYDEILALSMQGLTDAEIADALEDRFNASLSPEAFCSMKNGNYDKWSEEENERRSARLVKVLARGRRKINSIVRGAYLKAALGGKKLKNKSTTTRRMRLPDGTLTDEEDIQTTVREIEQPSNIQALATWLYHHDEEWRKIERKQDEDTDIPKDIQRGVDIEAWIRKEVEDDKDT
;
A
#
# COMPACT_ATOMS: atom_id res chain seq x y z
N MET A 1 2.99 -40.11 23.77
CA MET A 1 2.73 -38.95 22.87
C MET A 1 3.94 -38.78 21.99
N ALA A 2 3.78 -38.72 20.66
CA ALA A 2 4.86 -38.42 19.72
C ALA A 2 5.35 -36.98 19.96
N ARG A 3 6.69 -36.80 19.96
CA ARG A 3 7.28 -35.47 20.11
C ARG A 3 6.88 -34.63 18.86
N PRO A 4 6.39 -33.40 19.03
CA PRO A 4 6.04 -32.58 17.87
C PRO A 4 7.24 -32.45 16.94
N PRO A 5 7.03 -32.38 15.61
CA PRO A 5 8.10 -32.17 14.66
C PRO A 5 8.85 -30.88 14.99
N LYS A 6 10.15 -30.87 14.79
CA LYS A 6 10.98 -29.67 14.96
C LYS A 6 11.18 -29.01 13.62
N PHE A 7 11.19 -27.68 13.61
CA PHE A 7 11.66 -26.94 12.43
C PHE A 7 13.11 -27.30 12.11
N ASP A 8 13.39 -27.47 10.84
CA ASP A 8 14.76 -27.46 10.33
C ASP A 8 15.15 -25.99 10.03
N TYR A 9 15.72 -25.35 11.04
CA TYR A 9 16.12 -23.94 10.97
C TYR A 9 17.30 -23.66 10.05
N ASP A 10 17.93 -24.67 9.49
CA ASP A 10 19.02 -24.54 8.53
C ASP A 10 18.58 -24.82 7.09
N SER A 11 17.36 -25.33 6.90
CA SER A 11 16.80 -25.62 5.57
C SER A 11 16.53 -24.36 4.77
N ASP A 12 16.76 -24.42 3.48
CA ASP A 12 16.39 -23.33 2.57
C ASP A 12 14.87 -23.16 2.49
N ASP A 13 14.10 -24.25 2.57
CA ASP A 13 12.63 -24.23 2.54
C ASP A 13 12.04 -23.36 3.65
N PHE A 14 12.64 -23.38 4.86
CA PHE A 14 12.20 -22.52 5.98
C PHE A 14 12.38 -21.04 5.64
N TYR A 15 13.52 -20.66 5.07
CA TYR A 15 13.78 -19.27 4.71
C TYR A 15 13.04 -18.80 3.46
N ASP A 16 12.81 -19.69 2.51
CA ASP A 16 12.04 -19.41 1.31
C ASP A 16 10.56 -19.16 1.64
N GLU A 17 10.00 -19.92 2.59
CA GLU A 17 8.65 -19.69 3.08
C GLU A 17 8.56 -18.35 3.80
N ILE A 18 9.50 -18.02 4.69
CA ILE A 18 9.56 -16.69 5.35
C ILE A 18 9.66 -15.56 4.32
N LEU A 19 10.45 -15.75 3.27
CA LEU A 19 10.55 -14.79 2.18
C LEU A 19 9.20 -14.61 1.50
N ALA A 20 8.52 -15.70 1.16
CA ALA A 20 7.21 -15.67 0.50
C ALA A 20 6.16 -14.96 1.35
N LEU A 21 6.08 -15.28 2.65
CA LEU A 21 5.16 -14.65 3.59
C LEU A 21 5.46 -13.15 3.79
N SER A 22 6.74 -12.81 3.93
CA SER A 22 7.15 -11.39 4.08
C SER A 22 6.90 -10.57 2.81
N MET A 23 6.94 -11.20 1.62
CA MET A 23 6.54 -10.57 0.35
C MET A 23 5.04 -10.34 0.22
N GLN A 24 4.22 -11.04 0.99
CA GLN A 24 2.77 -10.80 1.10
C GLN A 24 2.45 -9.65 2.05
N GLY A 25 3.44 -9.16 2.80
CA GLY A 25 3.28 -8.05 3.74
C GLY A 25 2.84 -8.46 5.13
N LEU A 26 2.93 -9.77 5.46
CA LEU A 26 2.56 -10.26 6.78
C LEU A 26 3.48 -9.70 7.87
N THR A 27 2.92 -9.50 9.04
CA THR A 27 3.65 -9.13 10.27
C THR A 27 4.46 -10.31 10.81
N ASP A 28 5.39 -10.05 11.72
CA ASP A 28 6.20 -11.11 12.33
C ASP A 28 5.34 -12.15 13.06
N ALA A 29 4.23 -11.74 13.68
CA ALA A 29 3.28 -12.64 14.34
C ALA A 29 2.54 -13.53 13.34
N GLU A 30 2.00 -12.93 12.27
CA GLU A 30 1.31 -13.68 11.21
C GLU A 30 2.25 -14.65 10.48
N ILE A 31 3.53 -14.28 10.33
CA ILE A 31 4.55 -15.18 9.76
C ILE A 31 4.77 -16.37 10.70
N ALA A 32 4.86 -16.15 12.01
CA ALA A 32 5.03 -17.23 12.99
C ALA A 32 3.86 -18.22 12.93
N ASP A 33 2.63 -17.71 12.93
CA ASP A 33 1.40 -18.52 12.84
C ASP A 33 1.34 -19.31 11.51
N ALA A 34 1.67 -18.67 10.38
CA ALA A 34 1.69 -19.33 9.08
C ALA A 34 2.76 -20.42 8.98
N LEU A 35 3.92 -20.22 9.62
CA LEU A 35 4.98 -21.23 9.69
C LEU A 35 4.57 -22.42 10.56
N GLU A 36 3.86 -22.18 11.68
CA GLU A 36 3.30 -23.23 12.52
C GLU A 36 2.36 -24.13 11.73
N ASP A 37 1.44 -23.54 10.97
CA ASP A 37 0.51 -24.27 10.11
C ASP A 37 1.23 -25.05 8.99
N ARG A 38 2.19 -24.41 8.34
CA ARG A 38 2.91 -24.98 7.20
C ARG A 38 3.76 -26.20 7.57
N PHE A 39 4.50 -26.09 8.68
CA PHE A 39 5.45 -27.12 9.11
C PHE A 39 4.90 -28.04 10.19
N ASN A 40 3.65 -27.81 10.63
CA ASN A 40 3.01 -28.55 11.74
C ASN A 40 3.89 -28.62 13.00
N ALA A 41 4.51 -27.49 13.35
CA ALA A 41 5.44 -27.37 14.44
C ALA A 41 5.22 -26.05 15.19
N SER A 42 5.06 -26.11 16.53
CA SER A 42 4.74 -24.95 17.33
C SER A 42 5.82 -23.87 17.31
N LEU A 43 5.44 -22.65 16.93
CA LEU A 43 6.28 -21.47 16.89
C LEU A 43 5.50 -20.24 17.36
N SER A 44 5.71 -19.82 18.60
CA SER A 44 5.04 -18.62 19.09
C SER A 44 5.64 -17.34 18.50
N PRO A 45 4.85 -16.27 18.37
CA PRO A 45 5.33 -14.95 17.93
C PRO A 45 6.53 -14.42 18.73
N GLU A 46 6.55 -14.67 20.04
CA GLU A 46 7.65 -14.30 20.94
C GLU A 46 8.93 -15.08 20.61
N ALA A 47 8.78 -16.39 20.35
CA ALA A 47 9.90 -17.23 19.95
C ALA A 47 10.49 -16.78 18.60
N PHE A 48 9.62 -16.45 17.63
CA PHE A 48 10.05 -15.90 16.33
C PHE A 48 10.76 -14.55 16.49
N CYS A 49 10.25 -13.67 17.37
CA CYS A 49 10.90 -12.40 17.69
C CYS A 49 12.27 -12.61 18.35
N SER A 50 12.39 -13.57 19.28
CA SER A 50 13.66 -13.94 19.92
C SER A 50 14.68 -14.48 18.90
N MET A 51 14.24 -15.31 17.96
CA MET A 51 15.07 -15.80 16.86
C MET A 51 15.59 -14.66 15.99
N LYS A 52 14.71 -13.73 15.63
CA LYS A 52 15.07 -12.55 14.83
C LYS A 52 16.10 -11.66 15.53
N ASN A 53 15.98 -11.51 16.85
CA ASN A 53 16.85 -10.69 17.66
C ASN A 53 18.15 -11.40 18.09
N GLY A 54 18.33 -12.68 17.76
CA GLY A 54 19.51 -13.46 18.13
C GLY A 54 19.55 -13.87 19.60
N ASN A 55 18.39 -13.96 20.26
CA ASN A 55 18.27 -14.27 21.68
C ASN A 55 17.37 -15.51 21.92
N TYR A 56 17.40 -16.46 20.99
CA TYR A 56 16.57 -17.65 21.13
C TYR A 56 17.27 -18.70 22.01
N ASP A 57 16.68 -19.03 23.15
CA ASP A 57 17.28 -19.86 24.20
C ASP A 57 17.67 -21.29 23.77
N LYS A 58 17.05 -21.80 22.71
CA LYS A 58 17.30 -23.15 22.21
C LYS A 58 18.47 -23.24 21.24
N TRP A 59 19.08 -22.11 20.87
CA TRP A 59 20.23 -22.04 19.98
C TRP A 59 21.49 -21.67 20.77
N SER A 60 22.64 -22.17 20.30
CA SER A 60 23.92 -21.70 20.79
C SER A 60 24.14 -20.23 20.35
N GLU A 61 25.11 -19.55 20.95
CA GLU A 61 25.45 -18.15 20.60
C GLU A 61 25.82 -18.03 19.11
N GLU A 62 26.64 -18.93 18.59
CA GLU A 62 27.03 -18.97 17.18
C GLU A 62 25.83 -19.24 16.23
N GLU A 63 24.92 -20.14 16.63
CA GLU A 63 23.68 -20.38 15.88
C GLU A 63 22.76 -19.18 15.88
N ASN A 64 22.65 -18.50 17.02
CA ASN A 64 21.86 -17.27 17.16
C ASN A 64 22.39 -16.19 16.22
N GLU A 65 23.69 -15.93 16.20
CA GLU A 65 24.30 -14.94 15.32
C GLU A 65 24.06 -15.28 13.84
N ARG A 66 24.36 -16.50 13.43
CA ARG A 66 24.23 -16.93 12.02
C ARG A 66 22.79 -16.94 11.53
N ARG A 67 21.87 -17.57 12.30
CA ARG A 67 20.47 -17.76 11.91
C ARG A 67 19.69 -16.46 11.99
N SER A 68 19.92 -15.63 13.02
CA SER A 68 19.25 -14.31 13.11
C SER A 68 19.68 -13.39 11.98
N ALA A 69 20.96 -13.34 11.65
CA ALA A 69 21.45 -12.55 10.51
C ALA A 69 20.79 -12.98 9.19
N ARG A 70 20.65 -14.30 8.96
CA ARG A 70 19.97 -14.85 7.80
C ARG A 70 18.48 -14.48 7.80
N LEU A 71 17.80 -14.65 8.92
CA LEU A 71 16.39 -14.35 9.11
C LEU A 71 16.09 -12.87 8.84
N VAL A 72 16.85 -11.96 9.46
CA VAL A 72 16.72 -10.52 9.25
C VAL A 72 16.92 -10.14 7.78
N LYS A 73 17.91 -10.72 7.12
CA LYS A 73 18.21 -10.50 5.69
C LYS A 73 17.04 -10.94 4.79
N VAL A 74 16.44 -12.07 5.07
CA VAL A 74 15.31 -12.63 4.31
C VAL A 74 14.06 -11.76 4.50
N LEU A 75 13.71 -11.41 5.74
CA LEU A 75 12.60 -10.52 6.07
C LEU A 75 12.77 -9.15 5.42
N ALA A 76 13.96 -8.55 5.51
CA ALA A 76 14.25 -7.26 4.88
C ALA A 76 14.13 -7.31 3.35
N ARG A 77 14.50 -8.44 2.72
CA ARG A 77 14.34 -8.63 1.26
C ARG A 77 12.86 -8.69 0.87
N GLY A 78 12.05 -9.45 1.59
CA GLY A 78 10.62 -9.56 1.34
C GLY A 78 9.91 -8.23 1.51
N ARG A 79 10.15 -7.53 2.62
CA ARG A 79 9.56 -6.20 2.91
C ARG A 79 9.97 -5.14 1.89
N ARG A 80 11.21 -5.14 1.42
CA ARG A 80 11.63 -4.22 0.35
C ARG A 80 10.85 -4.45 -0.94
N LYS A 81 10.56 -5.71 -1.28
CA LYS A 81 9.82 -6.01 -2.50
C LYS A 81 8.37 -5.56 -2.42
N ILE A 82 7.66 -5.86 -1.32
CA ILE A 82 6.28 -5.40 -1.15
C ILE A 82 6.20 -3.87 -1.06
N ASN A 83 7.12 -3.23 -0.34
CA ASN A 83 7.18 -1.77 -0.24
C ASN A 83 7.40 -1.12 -1.62
N SER A 84 8.22 -1.73 -2.49
CA SER A 84 8.41 -1.25 -3.87
C SER A 84 7.13 -1.35 -4.70
N ILE A 85 6.38 -2.45 -4.56
CA ILE A 85 5.10 -2.66 -5.26
C ILE A 85 4.06 -1.63 -4.76
N VAL A 86 3.92 -1.49 -3.44
CA VAL A 86 2.98 -0.53 -2.83
C VAL A 86 3.32 0.90 -3.24
N ARG A 87 4.61 1.26 -3.22
CA ARG A 87 5.08 2.58 -3.66
C ARG A 87 4.74 2.83 -5.13
N GLY A 88 4.96 1.83 -6.01
CA GLY A 88 4.62 1.95 -7.42
C GLY A 88 3.11 2.10 -7.65
N ALA A 89 2.28 1.36 -6.93
CA ALA A 89 0.83 1.47 -6.98
C ALA A 89 0.34 2.83 -6.46
N TYR A 90 0.92 3.30 -5.35
CA TYR A 90 0.63 4.61 -4.77
C TYR A 90 0.94 5.76 -5.73
N LEU A 91 2.13 5.74 -6.35
CA LEU A 91 2.51 6.74 -7.35
C LEU A 91 1.58 6.74 -8.56
N LYS A 92 1.21 5.55 -9.07
CA LYS A 92 0.25 5.46 -10.18
C LYS A 92 -1.12 6.04 -9.81
N ALA A 93 -1.58 5.79 -8.60
CA ALA A 93 -2.84 6.35 -8.10
C ALA A 93 -2.75 7.87 -7.91
N ALA A 94 -1.61 8.36 -7.39
CA ALA A 94 -1.36 9.77 -7.14
C ALA A 94 -1.27 10.58 -8.43
N LEU A 95 -0.58 10.06 -9.45
CA LEU A 95 -0.45 10.72 -10.75
C LEU A 95 -1.77 10.78 -11.53
N GLY A 96 -2.70 9.87 -11.27
CA GLY A 96 -3.95 9.79 -12.02
C GLY A 96 -3.75 9.30 -13.46
N GLY A 97 -4.57 9.78 -14.39
CA GLY A 97 -4.46 9.47 -15.83
C GLY A 97 -4.97 8.07 -16.20
N LYS A 98 -5.42 7.27 -15.24
CA LYS A 98 -6.01 5.97 -15.52
C LYS A 98 -7.40 6.15 -16.13
N LYS A 99 -7.57 5.63 -17.36
CA LYS A 99 -8.89 5.62 -18.01
C LYS A 99 -9.73 4.48 -17.43
N LEU A 100 -10.82 4.85 -16.80
CA LEU A 100 -11.83 3.93 -16.28
C LEU A 100 -12.97 3.85 -17.29
N LYS A 101 -13.33 2.62 -17.71
CA LYS A 101 -14.48 2.40 -18.57
C LYS A 101 -15.66 2.01 -17.70
N ASN A 102 -16.64 2.87 -17.63
CA ASN A 102 -17.90 2.57 -16.98
C ASN A 102 -18.91 2.13 -18.05
N LYS A 103 -19.36 0.88 -17.96
CA LYS A 103 -20.36 0.31 -18.85
C LYS A 103 -21.70 0.27 -18.13
N SER A 104 -22.66 1.04 -18.61
CA SER A 104 -24.04 1.00 -18.14
C SER A 104 -24.91 0.36 -19.21
N THR A 105 -25.65 -0.67 -18.84
CA THR A 105 -26.61 -1.33 -19.72
C THR A 105 -27.99 -1.06 -19.18
N THR A 106 -28.83 -0.45 -19.99
CA THR A 106 -30.27 -0.20 -19.69
C THR A 106 -31.11 -1.07 -20.61
N THR A 107 -31.91 -1.94 -20.03
CA THR A 107 -32.88 -2.76 -20.75
C THR A 107 -34.25 -2.11 -20.63
N ARG A 108 -34.91 -1.84 -21.73
CA ARG A 108 -36.26 -1.30 -21.79
C ARG A 108 -37.16 -2.27 -22.54
N ARG A 109 -38.32 -2.51 -21.97
CA ARG A 109 -39.42 -3.22 -22.65
C ARG A 109 -40.50 -2.20 -23.03
N MET A 110 -40.97 -2.26 -24.26
CA MET A 110 -42.06 -1.40 -24.65
C MET A 110 -43.37 -1.92 -24.06
N ARG A 111 -44.24 -0.99 -23.67
CA ARG A 111 -45.58 -1.31 -23.21
C ARG A 111 -46.56 -1.13 -24.38
N LEU A 112 -47.33 -2.18 -24.69
CA LEU A 112 -48.39 -2.15 -25.70
C LEU A 112 -49.57 -1.29 -25.22
N PRO A 113 -50.47 -0.82 -26.12
CA PRO A 113 -51.63 -0.01 -25.77
C PRO A 113 -52.59 -0.68 -24.77
N ASP A 114 -52.58 -2.00 -24.72
CA ASP A 114 -53.37 -2.83 -23.78
C ASP A 114 -52.74 -2.94 -22.39
N GLY A 115 -51.55 -2.32 -22.20
CA GLY A 115 -50.82 -2.33 -20.93
C GLY A 115 -49.87 -3.51 -20.73
N THR A 116 -49.83 -4.48 -21.64
CA THR A 116 -48.89 -5.60 -21.60
C THR A 116 -47.49 -5.17 -22.02
N LEU A 117 -46.46 -5.85 -21.49
CA LEU A 117 -45.07 -5.62 -21.89
C LEU A 117 -44.75 -6.50 -23.11
N THR A 118 -44.03 -5.95 -24.08
CA THR A 118 -43.54 -6.72 -25.22
C THR A 118 -42.44 -7.69 -24.78
N ASP A 119 -42.31 -8.82 -25.45
CA ASP A 119 -41.20 -9.76 -25.27
C ASP A 119 -39.89 -9.23 -25.86
N GLU A 120 -39.97 -8.19 -26.68
CA GLU A 120 -38.80 -7.52 -27.24
C GLU A 120 -38.16 -6.57 -26.22
N GLU A 121 -36.87 -6.78 -25.98
CA GLU A 121 -36.06 -5.94 -25.10
C GLU A 121 -35.15 -5.03 -25.92
N ASP A 122 -35.29 -3.71 -25.72
CA ASP A 122 -34.33 -2.73 -26.25
C ASP A 122 -33.17 -2.59 -25.24
N ILE A 123 -31.99 -3.07 -25.65
CA ILE A 123 -30.80 -3.07 -24.83
C ILE A 123 -29.88 -1.91 -25.25
N GLN A 124 -29.92 -0.84 -24.50
CA GLN A 124 -29.00 0.29 -24.69
C GLN A 124 -27.78 0.17 -23.82
N THR A 125 -26.61 0.02 -24.43
CA THR A 125 -25.32 -0.01 -23.74
C THR A 125 -24.60 1.30 -23.93
N THR A 126 -24.35 2.01 -22.83
CA THR A 126 -23.56 3.24 -22.82
C THR A 126 -22.20 2.95 -22.19
N VAL A 127 -21.12 3.23 -22.92
CA VAL A 127 -19.76 3.14 -22.41
C VAL A 127 -19.23 4.56 -22.23
N ARG A 128 -18.87 4.92 -20.98
CA ARG A 128 -18.22 6.19 -20.67
C ARG A 128 -16.78 5.92 -20.23
N GLU A 129 -15.85 6.62 -20.86
CA GLU A 129 -14.48 6.66 -20.39
C GLU A 129 -14.31 7.87 -19.48
N ILE A 130 -13.85 7.63 -18.26
CA ILE A 130 -13.58 8.67 -17.26
C ILE A 130 -12.09 8.56 -16.93
N GLU A 131 -11.38 9.66 -17.09
CA GLU A 131 -9.98 9.73 -16.65
C GLU A 131 -9.93 10.02 -15.15
N GLN A 132 -9.21 9.20 -14.40
CA GLN A 132 -9.04 9.39 -12.97
C GLN A 132 -8.16 10.62 -12.74
N PRO A 133 -8.64 11.63 -11.97
CA PRO A 133 -7.83 12.80 -11.66
C PRO A 133 -6.62 12.42 -10.80
N SER A 134 -5.57 13.22 -10.87
CA SER A 134 -4.43 13.12 -9.96
C SER A 134 -4.86 13.41 -8.52
N ASN A 135 -4.22 12.72 -7.58
CA ASN A 135 -4.43 12.98 -6.14
C ASN A 135 -3.25 13.81 -5.61
N ILE A 136 -3.43 15.13 -5.58
CA ILE A 136 -2.41 16.09 -5.16
C ILE A 136 -1.94 15.82 -3.73
N GLN A 137 -2.86 15.48 -2.82
CA GLN A 137 -2.51 15.18 -1.43
C GLN A 137 -1.62 13.94 -1.33
N ALA A 138 -1.91 12.89 -2.12
CA ALA A 138 -1.08 11.71 -2.17
C ALA A 138 0.30 12.01 -2.74
N LEU A 139 0.41 12.87 -3.76
CA LEU A 139 1.68 13.32 -4.31
C LEU A 139 2.50 14.12 -3.29
N ALA A 140 1.88 15.06 -2.59
CA ALA A 140 2.52 15.86 -1.55
C ALA A 140 3.05 14.97 -0.40
N THR A 141 2.24 14.02 0.08
CA THR A 141 2.66 13.03 1.09
C THR A 141 3.83 12.20 0.60
N TRP A 142 3.82 11.77 -0.66
CA TRP A 142 4.93 11.00 -1.22
C TRP A 142 6.22 11.82 -1.28
N LEU A 143 6.15 13.07 -1.75
CA LEU A 143 7.27 14.00 -1.79
C LEU A 143 7.83 14.27 -0.39
N TYR A 144 6.97 14.47 0.61
CA TYR A 144 7.39 14.65 2.00
C TYR A 144 8.26 13.50 2.52
N HIS A 145 7.95 12.26 2.14
CA HIS A 145 8.70 11.10 2.61
C HIS A 145 9.96 10.79 1.77
N HIS A 146 10.01 11.25 0.53
CA HIS A 146 11.05 10.83 -0.42
C HIS A 146 11.92 11.95 -0.96
N ASP A 147 11.50 13.21 -0.83
CA ASP A 147 12.23 14.38 -1.28
C ASP A 147 12.63 15.24 -0.07
N GLU A 148 13.96 15.35 0.15
CA GLU A 148 14.48 16.09 1.29
C GLU A 148 14.31 17.61 1.12
N GLU A 149 14.38 18.12 -0.11
CA GLU A 149 14.19 19.55 -0.40
C GLU A 149 12.73 19.94 -0.16
N TRP A 150 11.78 19.14 -0.64
CA TRP A 150 10.35 19.33 -0.39
C TRP A 150 10.06 19.35 1.11
N ARG A 151 10.62 18.41 1.86
CA ARG A 151 10.46 18.32 3.32
C ARG A 151 11.00 19.55 4.05
N LYS A 152 12.10 20.14 3.56
CA LYS A 152 12.66 21.38 4.12
C LYS A 152 11.75 22.59 3.86
N ILE A 153 11.15 22.66 2.69
CA ILE A 153 10.20 23.73 2.33
C ILE A 153 8.96 23.65 3.21
N GLU A 154 8.39 22.47 3.37
CA GLU A 154 7.19 22.27 4.18
C GLU A 154 7.44 22.58 5.67
N ARG A 155 8.59 22.16 6.22
CA ARG A 155 8.99 22.52 7.59
C ARG A 155 9.20 24.02 7.78
N LYS A 156 9.78 24.71 6.80
CA LYS A 156 9.93 26.17 6.87
C LYS A 156 8.57 26.89 6.86
N GLN A 157 7.61 26.39 6.09
CA GLN A 157 6.25 26.92 6.11
C GLN A 157 5.57 26.72 7.47
N ASP A 158 5.84 25.61 8.16
CA ASP A 158 5.34 25.36 9.51
C ASP A 158 6.03 26.23 10.59
N GLU A 159 7.32 26.56 10.42
CA GLU A 159 8.10 27.40 11.32
C GLU A 159 7.82 28.90 11.13
N ASP A 160 7.60 29.36 9.90
CA ASP A 160 7.26 30.76 9.57
C ASP A 160 5.79 31.11 9.88
N THR A 161 4.97 30.14 10.30
CA THR A 161 3.58 30.39 10.69
C THR A 161 3.46 30.88 12.15
N ASP A 162 3.93 32.08 12.44
CA ASP A 162 3.30 32.99 13.42
C ASP A 162 1.96 33.55 12.84
N ILE A 163 1.37 32.85 11.89
CA ILE A 163 0.05 33.17 11.33
C ILE A 163 -1.00 32.67 12.32
N PRO A 164 -1.97 33.50 12.72
CA PRO A 164 -3.03 33.11 13.64
C PRO A 164 -3.72 31.83 13.16
N LYS A 165 -3.97 30.89 14.07
CA LYS A 165 -4.53 29.56 13.83
C LYS A 165 -5.92 29.52 13.18
N ASP A 166 -6.50 30.68 12.88
CA ASP A 166 -7.85 30.87 12.35
C ASP A 166 -7.93 30.90 10.82
N ILE A 167 -6.81 30.90 10.12
CA ILE A 167 -6.82 30.75 8.66
C ILE A 167 -6.78 29.27 8.36
N GLN A 168 -7.95 28.73 8.01
CA GLN A 168 -8.11 27.37 7.50
C GLN A 168 -7.03 27.08 6.44
N ARG A 169 -6.35 25.95 6.59
CA ARG A 169 -5.35 25.40 5.65
C ARG A 169 -5.99 25.13 4.27
N GLY A 170 -6.25 26.17 3.55
CA GLY A 170 -6.52 26.18 2.13
C GLY A 170 -5.57 27.22 1.59
N VAL A 171 -4.44 26.79 1.02
CA VAL A 171 -3.73 27.64 0.08
C VAL A 171 -4.79 27.95 -0.96
N ASP A 172 -5.21 29.22 -1.02
CA ASP A 172 -6.17 29.67 -2.01
C ASP A 172 -5.46 29.67 -3.37
N ILE A 173 -5.40 28.45 -3.95
CA ILE A 173 -4.81 28.19 -5.27
C ILE A 173 -5.50 29.06 -6.31
N GLU A 174 -6.78 29.40 -6.10
CA GLU A 174 -7.52 30.30 -6.99
C GLU A 174 -7.04 31.74 -6.87
N ALA A 175 -6.63 32.20 -5.68
CA ALA A 175 -6.02 33.51 -5.51
C ALA A 175 -4.64 33.60 -6.14
N TRP A 176 -3.85 32.52 -6.05
CA TRP A 176 -2.52 32.44 -6.67
C TRP A 176 -2.62 32.42 -8.20
N ILE A 177 -3.51 31.60 -8.76
CA ILE A 177 -3.75 31.55 -10.23
C ILE A 177 -4.27 32.90 -10.73
N ARG A 178 -5.13 33.60 -9.98
CA ARG A 178 -5.66 34.89 -10.35
C ARG A 178 -4.57 35.96 -10.44
N LYS A 179 -3.61 35.92 -9.52
CA LYS A 179 -2.48 36.85 -9.48
C LYS A 179 -1.54 36.65 -10.68
N GLU A 180 -1.25 35.42 -11.06
CA GLU A 180 -0.39 35.12 -12.21
C GLU A 180 -1.04 35.50 -13.56
N VAL A 181 -2.37 35.37 -13.65
CA VAL A 181 -3.14 35.79 -14.86
C VAL A 181 -3.28 37.31 -14.98
N GLU A 182 -3.20 38.06 -13.87
CA GLU A 182 -3.20 39.52 -13.90
C GLU A 182 -1.83 40.08 -14.28
N ASP A 183 -0.74 39.49 -13.80
CA ASP A 183 0.63 39.90 -14.14
C ASP A 183 0.98 39.67 -15.64
N ASP A 184 0.38 38.66 -16.29
CA ASP A 184 0.56 38.38 -17.72
C ASP A 184 -0.25 39.34 -18.65
N LYS A 185 -1.15 40.17 -18.12
CA LYS A 185 -1.93 41.11 -18.92
C LYS A 185 -1.32 42.50 -19.02
N ASP A 186 -0.30 42.78 -18.21
CA ASP A 186 0.37 44.09 -18.17
C ASP A 186 1.74 44.07 -18.89
N THR A 187 2.04 43.01 -19.67
CA THR A 187 3.23 42.90 -20.53
C THR A 187 2.81 42.83 -21.98
#